data_e6c1d06069bea5dae0443d38e8d83cd1
#
_entry.id   e6c1d06069bea5dae0443d38e8d83cd1
#
_cell.length_a   1.000
_cell.length_b   1.000
_cell.length_c   1.000
_cell.angle_alpha   90.00
_cell.angle_beta   90.00
_cell.angle_gamma   90.00
#
_symmetry.space_group_name_H-M   'P 1'
#
loop_
_entity.id
_entity.type
_entity.pdbx_description
1 polymer ?
#
loop_
_entity_poly.entity_id
_entity_poly.type
_entity_poly.pdbx_seq_one_letter_code
_entity_poly.pdbx_strand_id
1 'polypeptide(L)'
;HDTVIIHVRKNMNGHYLYKVPFWCNIPSNSCETRTTTALAILRSKGFPVSYDFILQWATNNNAHSWLSVLTDHNRRIPCEGGHEPFLASVRPGECKGKVYRRTYSANPDLVLMNQHSSDIPPVFQDLFMKDVTDEYAATESPVFPVLSEKKESKEKYAYLTIFNGVDWTPIGFSRINSRKKVTFEKVEKGAVYMPAYYIDGKIKPFNYPALLNERGRLEFLIPGKENTQSIFVKRKYPLIRKAFIAAQRLKGGMFQAANKEDFSDAKTLHTFDEYSVSGNILISDTTRYRYWRYFSPRPFRCNIAELIFY
;
A
#
# COMPACT_ATOMS: atom_id res chain seq x y z
N HIS A 1 -7.52 7.46 33.70
CA HIS A 1 -7.47 6.99 32.29
C HIS A 1 -7.96 8.13 31.41
N ASP A 2 -7.05 8.98 30.95
CA ASP A 2 -7.37 10.02 29.97
C ASP A 2 -7.38 9.38 28.59
N THR A 3 -8.56 8.99 28.12
CA THR A 3 -8.74 8.52 26.76
C THR A 3 -8.69 9.72 25.83
N VAL A 4 -7.55 9.93 25.18
CA VAL A 4 -7.46 10.93 24.11
C VAL A 4 -8.09 10.35 22.85
N ILE A 5 -9.36 10.66 22.60
CA ILE A 5 -10.03 10.32 21.37
C ILE A 5 -9.66 11.39 20.33
N ILE A 6 -8.75 11.04 19.43
CA ILE A 6 -8.39 11.92 18.32
C ILE A 6 -9.39 11.68 17.18
N HIS A 7 -10.43 12.51 17.11
CA HIS A 7 -11.31 12.55 15.96
C HIS A 7 -10.65 13.31 14.82
N VAL A 8 -10.11 12.58 13.84
CA VAL A 8 -9.50 13.20 12.67
C VAL A 8 -10.50 13.16 11.50
N ARG A 9 -11.08 14.31 11.14
CA ARG A 9 -12.02 14.47 10.00
C ARG A 9 -11.28 14.42 8.65
N LYS A 10 -11.98 13.91 7.63
CA LYS A 10 -11.54 13.77 6.24
C LYS A 10 -11.37 15.10 5.52
N ASN A 11 -10.29 15.27 4.86
CA ASN A 11 -10.01 15.72 3.48
C ASN A 11 -8.72 16.53 3.43
N MET A 12 -7.67 15.94 2.90
CA MET A 12 -6.74 16.65 2.00
C MET A 12 -5.78 15.64 1.37
N ASN A 13 -5.81 15.55 0.05
CA ASN A 13 -4.78 14.89 -0.75
C ASN A 13 -3.57 15.81 -0.80
N GLY A 14 -2.48 15.42 -0.16
CA GLY A 14 -1.21 16.14 -0.24
C GLY A 14 -0.23 15.68 0.84
N HIS A 15 0.90 15.17 0.41
CA HIS A 15 2.01 14.84 1.29
C HIS A 15 2.76 16.13 1.66
N TYR A 16 2.31 16.80 2.71
CA TYR A 16 3.07 17.90 3.29
C TYR A 16 3.62 17.47 4.64
N LEU A 17 4.94 17.58 4.80
CA LEU A 17 5.60 17.45 6.10
C LEU A 17 5.31 18.70 6.94
N TYR A 18 4.17 18.72 7.60
CA TYR A 18 3.81 19.81 8.47
C TYR A 18 4.45 19.65 9.86
N LYS A 19 4.70 20.76 10.55
CA LYS A 19 5.15 20.76 11.93
C LYS A 19 4.07 20.16 12.85
N VAL A 20 4.48 19.48 13.92
CA VAL A 20 3.59 18.78 14.87
C VAL A 20 2.34 19.59 15.32
N PRO A 21 2.41 20.90 15.64
CA PRO A 21 1.24 21.69 16.00
C PRO A 21 0.18 21.76 14.90
N PHE A 22 0.59 21.68 13.64
CA PHE A 22 -0.33 21.69 12.52
C PHE A 22 -1.12 20.38 12.42
N TRP A 23 -0.48 19.24 12.66
CA TRP A 23 -1.12 17.92 12.63
C TRP A 23 -2.25 17.78 13.66
N CYS A 24 -2.10 18.40 14.83
CA CYS A 24 -3.11 18.36 15.90
C CYS A 24 -4.42 19.07 15.51
N ASN A 25 -4.36 19.98 14.54
CA ASN A 25 -5.50 20.80 14.11
C ASN A 25 -6.10 20.36 12.77
N ILE A 26 -5.46 19.44 12.04
CA ILE A 26 -5.97 18.96 10.76
C ILE A 26 -6.71 17.65 10.94
N PRO A 27 -7.97 17.60 10.50
CA PRO A 27 -8.69 16.35 10.39
C PRO A 27 -8.11 15.50 9.26
N SER A 28 -7.23 14.55 9.54
CA SER A 28 -6.71 13.60 8.55
C SER A 28 -7.07 12.17 8.92
N ASN A 29 -7.40 11.36 7.89
CA ASN A 29 -7.73 9.95 8.05
C ASN A 29 -6.63 9.01 7.53
N SER A 30 -5.47 9.53 7.12
CA SER A 30 -4.38 8.65 6.71
C SER A 30 -3.75 7.98 7.92
N CYS A 31 -3.32 6.73 7.75
CA CYS A 31 -2.56 6.01 8.79
C CYS A 31 -1.31 6.80 9.19
N GLU A 32 -0.62 7.39 8.21
CA GLU A 32 0.59 8.19 8.42
C GLU A 32 0.35 9.39 9.34
N THR A 33 -0.68 10.20 9.06
CA THR A 33 -1.00 11.38 9.88
C THR A 33 -1.38 10.98 11.30
N ARG A 34 -2.23 9.95 11.46
CA ARG A 34 -2.62 9.46 12.78
C ARG A 34 -1.43 8.94 13.57
N THR A 35 -0.58 8.15 12.91
CA THR A 35 0.62 7.59 13.54
C THR A 35 1.59 8.69 13.96
N THR A 36 1.84 9.68 13.09
CA THR A 36 2.75 10.80 13.39
C THR A 36 2.23 11.67 14.54
N THR A 37 0.93 11.97 14.56
CA THR A 37 0.29 12.74 15.62
C THR A 37 0.36 12.00 16.96
N ALA A 38 -0.01 10.73 16.97
CA ALA A 38 0.05 9.91 18.18
C ALA A 38 1.49 9.71 18.68
N LEU A 39 2.47 9.56 17.76
CA LEU A 39 3.89 9.52 18.07
C LEU A 39 4.33 10.77 18.84
N ALA A 40 3.98 11.95 18.34
CA ALA A 40 4.34 13.21 18.96
C ALA A 40 3.72 13.36 20.36
N ILE A 41 2.43 13.05 20.49
CA ILE A 41 1.70 13.12 21.78
C ILE A 41 2.31 12.16 22.80
N LEU A 42 2.54 10.90 22.44
CA LEU A 42 3.07 9.92 23.36
C LEU A 42 4.51 10.23 23.79
N ARG A 43 5.36 10.69 22.86
CA ARG A 43 6.72 11.13 23.17
C ARG A 43 6.75 12.35 24.08
N SER A 44 5.86 13.32 23.90
CA SER A 44 5.76 14.49 24.78
C SER A 44 5.37 14.13 26.22
N LYS A 45 4.76 12.95 26.41
CA LYS A 45 4.42 12.38 27.72
C LYS A 45 5.48 11.39 28.24
N GLY A 46 6.62 11.26 27.58
CA GLY A 46 7.73 10.40 28.00
C GLY A 46 7.61 8.93 27.59
N PHE A 47 6.63 8.53 26.78
CA PHE A 47 6.53 7.15 26.33
C PHE A 47 7.59 6.82 25.25
N PRO A 48 8.32 5.69 25.38
CA PRO A 48 9.29 5.25 24.37
C PRO A 48 8.58 4.59 23.20
N VAL A 49 8.24 5.37 22.18
CA VAL A 49 7.53 4.91 20.98
C VAL A 49 8.35 5.11 19.73
N SER A 50 8.19 4.19 18.79
CA SER A 50 8.76 4.24 17.44
C SER A 50 7.66 4.32 16.39
N TYR A 51 8.02 4.79 15.20
CA TYR A 51 7.21 4.78 14.01
C TYR A 51 7.63 3.58 13.14
N ASP A 52 6.75 2.61 12.99
CA ASP A 52 6.98 1.43 12.16
C ASP A 52 6.05 1.49 10.93
N PHE A 53 6.54 0.99 9.80
CA PHE A 53 5.82 1.10 8.54
C PHE A 53 6.20 0.00 7.55
N ILE A 54 5.30 -0.19 6.60
CA ILE A 54 5.53 -1.00 5.40
C ILE A 54 5.43 -0.12 4.17
N LEU A 55 6.27 -0.37 3.20
CA LEU A 55 6.28 0.34 1.92
C LEU A 55 5.13 -0.10 1.03
N GLN A 56 4.81 -1.38 1.10
CA GLN A 56 3.74 -2.02 0.36
C GLN A 56 3.33 -3.31 1.07
N TRP A 57 2.04 -3.54 1.26
CA TRP A 57 1.51 -4.83 1.66
C TRP A 57 1.76 -5.88 0.59
N ALA A 58 2.16 -7.10 0.97
CA ALA A 58 2.28 -8.20 0.02
C ALA A 58 0.93 -8.73 -0.48
N THR A 59 -0.13 -8.55 0.31
CA THR A 59 -1.49 -9.04 0.02
C THR A 59 -2.51 -7.94 -0.24
N ASN A 60 -2.10 -6.68 -0.17
CA ASN A 60 -2.93 -5.50 -0.40
C ASN A 60 -2.15 -4.48 -1.24
N ASN A 61 -2.80 -3.46 -1.76
CA ASN A 61 -2.18 -2.49 -2.66
C ASN A 61 -1.82 -1.13 -2.03
N ASN A 62 -1.49 -1.09 -0.74
CA ASN A 62 -1.12 0.16 -0.07
C ASN A 62 0.07 -0.01 0.87
N ALA A 63 0.69 1.12 1.19
CA ALA A 63 1.55 1.29 2.35
C ALA A 63 0.71 1.35 3.65
N HIS A 64 1.35 1.16 4.79
CA HIS A 64 0.74 1.33 6.10
C HIS A 64 1.78 1.76 7.13
N SER A 65 1.32 2.41 8.19
CA SER A 65 2.18 2.80 9.31
C SER A 65 1.43 2.71 10.63
N TRP A 66 2.18 2.43 11.70
CA TRP A 66 1.68 2.31 13.06
C TRP A 66 2.76 2.68 14.08
N LEU A 67 2.39 2.73 15.35
CA LEU A 67 3.32 2.90 16.44
C LEU A 67 3.80 1.58 17.00
N SER A 68 4.99 1.56 17.56
CA SER A 68 5.53 0.46 18.34
C SER A 68 5.98 1.02 19.71
N VAL A 69 5.27 0.65 20.76
CA VAL A 69 5.57 1.08 22.13
C VAL A 69 6.53 0.10 22.77
N LEU A 70 7.65 0.60 23.30
CA LEU A 70 8.58 -0.22 24.08
C LEU A 70 8.08 -0.28 25.54
N THR A 71 7.93 -1.48 26.06
CA THR A 71 7.55 -1.74 27.45
C THR A 71 8.77 -1.84 28.35
N ASP A 72 8.56 -1.83 29.66
CA ASP A 72 9.57 -2.04 30.71
C ASP A 72 10.26 -3.41 30.64
N HIS A 73 9.59 -4.41 30.04
CA HIS A 73 10.17 -5.74 29.80
C HIS A 73 10.90 -5.85 28.47
N ASN A 74 11.33 -4.75 27.88
CA ASN A 74 11.98 -4.68 26.58
C ASN A 74 11.19 -5.35 25.43
N ARG A 75 9.88 -5.42 25.57
CA ARG A 75 8.94 -5.92 24.53
C ARG A 75 8.33 -4.75 23.81
N ARG A 76 8.02 -4.96 22.54
CA ARG A 76 7.33 -3.95 21.74
C ARG A 76 5.89 -4.35 21.49
N ILE A 77 5.00 -3.39 21.67
CA ILE A 77 3.57 -3.55 21.43
C ILE A 77 3.20 -2.65 20.27
N PRO A 78 2.76 -3.20 19.11
CA PRO A 78 2.27 -2.40 18.00
C PRO A 78 0.91 -1.78 18.36
N CYS A 79 0.73 -0.52 17.98
CA CYS A 79 -0.49 0.25 18.22
C CYS A 79 -0.89 1.03 16.97
N GLU A 80 -2.14 0.92 16.53
CA GLU A 80 -2.70 1.83 15.54
C GLU A 80 -2.84 3.23 16.15
N GLY A 81 -2.42 4.26 15.41
CA GLY A 81 -2.55 5.64 15.87
C GLY A 81 -4.00 6.01 16.21
N GLY A 82 -4.30 6.20 17.50
CA GLY A 82 -5.61 6.55 18.00
C GLY A 82 -6.58 5.38 18.25
N HIS A 83 -6.12 4.15 18.18
CA HIS A 83 -6.84 2.95 18.55
C HIS A 83 -6.14 2.20 19.67
N GLU A 84 -6.86 1.31 20.34
CA GLU A 84 -6.30 0.41 21.35
C GLU A 84 -5.09 -0.37 20.80
N PRO A 85 -4.16 -0.80 21.67
CA PRO A 85 -3.10 -1.69 21.28
C PRO A 85 -3.68 -2.87 20.51
N PHE A 86 -3.39 -2.96 19.24
CA PHE A 86 -3.76 -4.17 18.56
C PHE A 86 -2.64 -5.20 18.82
N LEU A 87 -2.96 -6.14 19.62
CA LEU A 87 -2.22 -7.37 19.68
C LEU A 87 -2.14 -7.85 18.25
N ALA A 88 -0.94 -7.85 17.69
CA ALA A 88 -0.60 -8.12 16.30
C ALA A 88 -1.40 -9.28 15.67
N SER A 89 -2.70 -9.15 15.63
CA SER A 89 -3.55 -10.01 14.85
C SER A 89 -3.39 -9.56 13.41
N VAL A 90 -2.30 -10.02 12.81
CA VAL A 90 -2.27 -10.15 11.36
C VAL A 90 -3.57 -10.83 11.01
N ARG A 91 -4.45 -10.14 10.33
CA ARG A 91 -5.69 -10.77 9.87
C ARG A 91 -5.28 -11.94 9.00
N PRO A 92 -5.96 -13.09 9.11
CA PRO A 92 -5.64 -14.23 8.28
C PRO A 92 -5.51 -13.81 6.81
N GLY A 93 -4.38 -14.13 6.19
CA GLY A 93 -4.08 -13.76 4.82
C GLY A 93 -3.46 -12.37 4.62
N GLU A 94 -3.13 -11.61 5.67
CA GLU A 94 -2.31 -10.40 5.54
C GLU A 94 -0.83 -10.75 5.65
N CYS A 95 -0.04 -10.32 4.66
CA CYS A 95 1.42 -10.42 4.65
C CYS A 95 2.02 -9.03 4.44
N LYS A 96 2.97 -8.66 5.30
CA LYS A 96 3.63 -7.34 5.29
C LYS A 96 4.77 -7.26 4.29
N GLY A 97 5.37 -8.42 3.99
CA GLY A 97 6.57 -8.53 3.17
C GLY A 97 7.82 -8.04 3.88
N LYS A 98 7.87 -6.74 4.16
CA LYS A 98 8.96 -6.07 4.90
C LYS A 98 8.39 -5.00 5.81
N VAL A 99 8.93 -4.91 7.03
CA VAL A 99 8.59 -3.87 8.02
C VAL A 99 9.84 -3.05 8.33
N TYR A 100 9.69 -1.74 8.30
CA TYR A 100 10.74 -0.79 8.64
C TYR A 100 10.35 0.04 9.86
N ARG A 101 11.37 0.43 10.62
CA ARG A 101 11.27 1.36 11.74
C ARG A 101 12.04 2.63 11.42
N ARG A 102 11.44 3.80 11.64
CA ARG A 102 12.14 5.08 11.59
C ARG A 102 13.20 5.17 12.68
N THR A 103 14.39 5.62 12.30
CA THR A 103 15.54 5.78 13.19
C THR A 103 16.04 7.21 13.18
N TYR A 104 16.83 7.58 14.20
CA TYR A 104 17.58 8.84 14.23
C TYR A 104 19.00 8.67 13.72
N SER A 105 19.50 7.44 13.65
CA SER A 105 20.79 7.10 13.08
C SER A 105 20.61 6.64 11.65
N ALA A 106 21.51 7.06 10.76
CA ALA A 106 21.54 6.56 9.40
C ALA A 106 21.85 5.06 9.37
N ASN A 107 21.19 4.34 8.48
CA ASN A 107 21.43 2.93 8.24
C ASN A 107 22.72 2.79 7.39
N PRO A 108 23.76 2.09 7.88
CA PRO A 108 25.02 1.96 7.16
C PRO A 108 24.87 1.34 5.77
N ASP A 109 23.99 0.36 5.59
CA ASP A 109 23.80 -0.29 4.30
C ASP A 109 23.16 0.64 3.28
N LEU A 110 22.20 1.48 3.71
CA LEU A 110 21.63 2.52 2.88
C LEU A 110 22.65 3.61 2.52
N VAL A 111 23.50 3.99 3.48
CA VAL A 111 24.61 4.94 3.22
C VAL A 111 25.53 4.39 2.15
N LEU A 112 25.99 3.14 2.30
CA LEU A 112 26.86 2.49 1.33
C LEU A 112 26.21 2.35 -0.04
N MET A 113 24.94 1.99 -0.10
CA MET A 113 24.21 1.90 -1.36
C MET A 113 24.13 3.27 -2.05
N ASN A 114 23.78 4.31 -1.32
CA ASN A 114 23.67 5.67 -1.87
C ASN A 114 25.00 6.25 -2.32
N GLN A 115 26.12 5.80 -1.74
CA GLN A 115 27.45 6.19 -2.20
C GLN A 115 27.91 5.46 -3.47
N HIS A 116 27.40 4.26 -3.74
CA HIS A 116 27.91 3.39 -4.80
C HIS A 116 26.94 3.16 -5.97
N SER A 117 25.73 3.68 -5.90
CA SER A 117 24.71 3.60 -6.95
C SER A 117 24.20 4.98 -7.29
N SER A 118 24.06 5.25 -8.58
CA SER A 118 23.48 6.51 -9.08
C SER A 118 21.97 6.45 -9.27
N ASP A 119 21.43 5.25 -9.45
CA ASP A 119 20.00 5.04 -9.69
C ASP A 119 19.44 4.17 -8.55
N ILE A 120 18.70 4.82 -7.66
CA ILE A 120 18.18 4.21 -6.42
C ILE A 120 16.69 4.55 -6.32
N PRO A 121 15.81 3.56 -6.03
CA PRO A 121 14.41 3.85 -5.77
C PRO A 121 14.26 4.94 -4.70
N PRO A 122 13.38 5.95 -4.90
CA PRO A 122 13.25 7.10 -4.00
C PRO A 122 13.08 6.72 -2.52
N VAL A 123 12.41 5.62 -2.25
CA VAL A 123 12.18 5.13 -0.88
C VAL A 123 13.48 4.75 -0.16
N PHE A 124 14.51 4.29 -0.87
CA PHE A 124 15.80 3.91 -0.31
C PHE A 124 16.86 5.04 -0.35
N GLN A 125 16.47 6.23 -0.77
CA GLN A 125 17.26 7.45 -0.59
C GLN A 125 17.11 8.01 0.84
N ASP A 126 16.05 7.61 1.55
CA ASP A 126 15.88 7.88 2.97
C ASP A 126 16.78 6.96 3.81
N LEU A 127 17.77 7.52 4.45
CA LEU A 127 18.77 6.77 5.21
C LEU A 127 18.32 6.37 6.62
N PHE A 128 17.20 6.92 7.11
CA PHE A 128 16.80 6.84 8.50
C PHE A 128 15.72 5.78 8.73
N MET A 129 16.01 4.56 8.31
CA MET A 129 15.13 3.40 8.56
C MET A 129 15.94 2.12 8.78
N LYS A 130 15.38 1.24 9.61
CA LYS A 130 15.92 -0.08 9.93
C LYS A 130 14.89 -1.15 9.64
N ASP A 131 15.31 -2.24 9.04
CA ASP A 131 14.49 -3.44 8.86
C ASP A 131 14.24 -4.12 10.19
N VAL A 132 12.96 -4.29 10.54
CA VAL A 132 12.50 -4.94 11.77
C VAL A 132 11.43 -6.01 11.46
N THR A 133 11.46 -6.57 10.28
CA THR A 133 10.47 -7.55 9.81
C THR A 133 10.36 -8.75 10.73
N ASP A 134 11.49 -9.21 11.26
CA ASP A 134 11.59 -10.33 12.21
C ASP A 134 10.96 -10.06 13.58
N GLU A 135 10.67 -8.80 13.92
CA GLU A 135 9.88 -8.46 15.11
C GLU A 135 8.37 -8.68 14.89
N TYR A 136 7.93 -8.85 13.64
CA TYR A 136 6.50 -8.89 13.26
C TYR A 136 6.04 -10.19 12.63
N ALA A 137 6.95 -10.94 12.01
CA ALA A 137 6.61 -12.15 11.27
C ALA A 137 7.76 -13.16 11.28
N ALA A 138 7.43 -14.42 11.00
CA ALA A 138 8.41 -15.42 10.68
C ALA A 138 9.05 -15.12 9.32
N THR A 139 10.36 -14.95 9.30
CA THR A 139 11.12 -14.53 8.13
C THR A 139 12.08 -15.59 7.65
N GLU A 140 12.47 -15.48 6.38
CA GLU A 140 13.54 -16.23 5.73
C GLU A 140 14.49 -15.30 4.99
N SER A 141 15.61 -15.85 4.56
CA SER A 141 16.60 -15.14 3.74
C SER A 141 16.69 -15.79 2.35
N PRO A 142 15.70 -15.58 1.46
CA PRO A 142 15.71 -16.20 0.16
C PRO A 142 16.86 -15.73 -0.71
N VAL A 143 17.41 -16.69 -1.47
CA VAL A 143 18.52 -16.44 -2.40
C VAL A 143 18.03 -16.55 -3.83
N PHE A 144 18.13 -15.45 -4.56
CA PHE A 144 17.77 -15.41 -5.98
C PHE A 144 19.03 -15.44 -6.86
N PRO A 145 19.10 -16.34 -7.85
CA PRO A 145 20.12 -16.26 -8.89
C PRO A 145 19.82 -15.11 -9.85
N VAL A 146 20.85 -14.46 -10.35
CA VAL A 146 20.74 -13.44 -11.39
C VAL A 146 20.79 -14.13 -12.75
N LEU A 147 19.68 -14.13 -13.49
CA LEU A 147 19.55 -14.80 -14.79
C LEU A 147 19.80 -13.87 -16.00
N SER A 148 19.99 -12.57 -15.77
CA SER A 148 20.20 -11.61 -16.85
C SER A 148 21.59 -11.78 -17.47
N GLU A 149 21.64 -12.04 -18.77
CA GLU A 149 22.87 -12.18 -19.55
C GLU A 149 23.39 -10.84 -20.13
N LYS A 150 22.62 -9.75 -19.98
CA LYS A 150 22.88 -8.48 -20.68
C LYS A 150 23.63 -7.45 -19.82
N LYS A 151 24.08 -6.39 -20.48
CA LYS A 151 24.83 -5.19 -20.07
C LYS A 151 24.44 -4.57 -18.72
N GLU A 152 23.30 -4.98 -18.17
CA GLU A 152 22.79 -4.64 -16.84
C GLU A 152 23.60 -5.26 -15.68
N SER A 153 24.59 -6.10 -16.01
CA SER A 153 25.47 -6.78 -15.05
C SER A 153 26.43 -5.87 -14.29
N LYS A 154 26.37 -4.55 -14.49
CA LYS A 154 27.17 -3.56 -13.75
C LYS A 154 26.54 -3.13 -12.44
N GLU A 155 25.25 -3.44 -12.26
CA GLU A 155 24.53 -3.08 -11.03
C GLU A 155 25.08 -3.87 -9.85
N LYS A 156 25.40 -3.15 -8.77
CA LYS A 156 25.90 -3.73 -7.54
C LYS A 156 24.78 -4.15 -6.57
N TYR A 157 23.62 -3.55 -6.73
CA TYR A 157 22.46 -3.76 -5.87
C TYR A 157 21.26 -4.28 -6.65
N ALA A 158 20.48 -5.07 -5.96
CA ALA A 158 19.20 -5.60 -6.43
C ALA A 158 18.09 -5.24 -5.44
N TYR A 159 16.88 -5.21 -5.94
CA TYR A 159 15.69 -4.87 -5.17
C TYR A 159 14.71 -6.02 -5.15
N LEU A 160 14.19 -6.30 -3.95
CA LEU A 160 13.06 -7.19 -3.77
C LEU A 160 11.78 -6.39 -4.00
N THR A 161 10.91 -6.86 -4.87
CA THR A 161 9.69 -6.15 -5.21
C THR A 161 8.45 -6.97 -4.95
N ILE A 162 7.34 -6.28 -4.71
CA ILE A 162 5.99 -6.83 -4.55
C ILE A 162 5.06 -6.14 -5.55
N PHE A 163 4.14 -6.91 -6.13
CA PHE A 163 3.13 -6.37 -7.03
C PHE A 163 2.03 -5.64 -6.25
N ASN A 164 1.83 -4.36 -6.54
CA ASN A 164 0.83 -3.53 -5.86
C ASN A 164 -0.54 -3.49 -6.57
N GLY A 165 -0.74 -4.34 -7.57
CA GLY A 165 -1.93 -4.34 -8.42
C GLY A 165 -1.77 -3.53 -9.72
N VAL A 166 -0.73 -2.70 -9.82
CA VAL A 166 -0.39 -1.88 -10.99
C VAL A 166 1.04 -2.16 -11.44
N ASP A 167 2.00 -2.01 -10.51
CA ASP A 167 3.42 -2.11 -10.73
C ASP A 167 4.13 -2.94 -9.65
N TRP A 168 5.37 -3.28 -9.90
CA TRP A 168 6.25 -3.91 -8.93
C TRP A 168 6.93 -2.84 -8.08
N THR A 169 6.55 -2.79 -6.81
CA THR A 169 7.05 -1.82 -5.84
C THR A 169 8.27 -2.38 -5.09
N PRO A 170 9.41 -1.69 -5.07
CA PRO A 170 10.56 -2.13 -4.30
C PRO A 170 10.29 -2.01 -2.80
N ILE A 171 10.51 -3.11 -2.09
CA ILE A 171 10.29 -3.20 -0.65
C ILE A 171 11.54 -3.60 0.13
N GLY A 172 12.60 -4.03 -0.53
CA GLY A 172 13.88 -4.41 0.06
C GLY A 172 15.01 -4.26 -0.93
N PHE A 173 16.22 -4.23 -0.45
CA PHE A 173 17.44 -4.17 -1.27
C PHE A 173 18.51 -5.09 -0.72
N SER A 174 19.44 -5.49 -1.59
CA SER A 174 20.61 -6.24 -1.19
C SER A 174 21.73 -6.12 -2.23
N ARG A 175 22.96 -6.36 -1.81
CA ARG A 175 24.11 -6.39 -2.69
C ARG A 175 24.19 -7.70 -3.46
N ILE A 176 24.46 -7.63 -4.76
CA ILE A 176 24.73 -8.79 -5.60
C ILE A 176 26.16 -9.28 -5.31
N ASN A 177 26.28 -10.56 -5.00
CA ASN A 177 27.59 -11.14 -4.73
C ASN A 177 28.34 -11.53 -6.03
N SER A 178 29.64 -11.88 -5.87
CA SER A 178 30.51 -12.28 -7.00
C SER A 178 30.01 -13.52 -7.77
N ARG A 179 29.18 -14.36 -7.14
CA ARG A 179 28.59 -15.57 -7.76
C ARG A 179 27.27 -15.26 -8.48
N LYS A 180 26.96 -14.00 -8.73
CA LYS A 180 25.69 -13.58 -9.38
C LYS A 180 24.46 -14.09 -8.62
N LYS A 181 24.48 -13.99 -7.31
CA LYS A 181 23.35 -14.29 -6.42
C LYS A 181 23.08 -13.09 -5.53
N VAL A 182 21.80 -12.92 -5.17
CA VAL A 182 21.37 -11.92 -4.20
C VAL A 182 20.58 -12.62 -3.09
N THR A 183 20.93 -12.30 -1.84
CA THR A 183 20.20 -12.76 -0.67
C THR A 183 19.44 -11.58 -0.09
N PHE A 184 18.13 -11.68 -0.01
CA PHE A 184 17.31 -10.68 0.68
C PHE A 184 17.02 -11.19 2.08
N GLU A 185 17.51 -10.49 3.08
CA GLU A 185 17.36 -10.91 4.46
C GLU A 185 15.97 -10.55 5.02
N LYS A 186 15.52 -11.29 6.04
CA LYS A 186 14.30 -11.03 6.81
C LYS A 186 13.04 -10.83 5.95
N VAL A 187 12.81 -11.70 4.98
CA VAL A 187 11.63 -11.64 4.10
C VAL A 187 10.50 -12.47 4.72
N GLU A 188 9.31 -11.89 4.87
CA GLU A 188 8.14 -12.59 5.38
C GLU A 188 7.67 -13.65 4.38
N LYS A 189 7.25 -14.82 4.89
CA LYS A 189 6.77 -15.95 4.07
C LYS A 189 5.33 -15.74 3.60
N GLY A 190 4.88 -16.56 2.65
CA GLY A 190 3.50 -16.58 2.19
C GLY A 190 3.16 -15.57 1.08
N ALA A 191 4.15 -14.95 0.44
CA ALA A 191 3.91 -13.99 -0.64
C ALA A 191 4.78 -14.21 -1.87
N VAL A 192 4.36 -13.63 -2.99
CA VAL A 192 5.10 -13.62 -4.26
C VAL A 192 6.00 -12.41 -4.33
N TYR A 193 7.27 -12.65 -4.55
CA TYR A 193 8.31 -11.65 -4.69
C TYR A 193 8.98 -11.73 -6.05
N MET A 194 9.43 -10.59 -6.58
CA MET A 194 10.19 -10.54 -7.82
C MET A 194 11.49 -9.79 -7.58
N PRO A 195 12.64 -10.41 -7.88
CA PRO A 195 13.93 -9.75 -7.81
C PRO A 195 14.17 -8.91 -9.07
N ALA A 196 14.64 -7.69 -8.89
CA ALA A 196 14.82 -6.76 -9.99
C ALA A 196 16.02 -5.82 -9.79
N TYR A 197 16.48 -5.22 -10.88
CA TYR A 197 17.28 -4.00 -10.87
C TYR A 197 16.37 -2.76 -10.84
N TYR A 198 16.97 -1.63 -10.52
CA TYR A 198 16.36 -0.32 -10.72
C TYR A 198 17.28 0.48 -11.65
N ILE A 199 16.81 0.76 -12.85
CA ILE A 199 17.61 1.34 -13.94
C ILE A 199 16.76 2.36 -14.69
N ASP A 200 17.24 3.56 -14.86
CA ASP A 200 16.54 4.67 -15.52
C ASP A 200 15.17 4.95 -14.90
N GLY A 201 15.10 4.91 -13.58
CA GLY A 201 13.86 5.14 -12.84
C GLY A 201 12.83 3.99 -12.93
N LYS A 202 13.22 2.81 -13.42
CA LYS A 202 12.31 1.68 -13.69
C LYS A 202 12.78 0.37 -13.05
N ILE A 203 11.81 -0.42 -12.61
CA ILE A 203 12.04 -1.80 -12.18
C ILE A 203 12.27 -2.68 -13.41
N LYS A 204 13.41 -3.38 -13.43
CA LYS A 204 13.78 -4.34 -14.49
C LYS A 204 14.05 -5.70 -13.87
N PRO A 205 13.12 -6.67 -14.00
CA PRO A 205 13.30 -8.00 -13.44
C PRO A 205 14.53 -8.70 -14.05
N PHE A 206 15.26 -9.43 -13.21
CA PHE A 206 16.38 -10.27 -13.65
C PHE A 206 16.14 -11.77 -13.42
N ASN A 207 15.02 -12.10 -12.79
CA ASN A 207 14.54 -13.46 -12.61
C ASN A 207 13.02 -13.49 -12.61
N TYR A 208 12.42 -14.68 -12.61
CA TYR A 208 11.00 -14.87 -12.48
C TYR A 208 10.49 -14.50 -11.08
N PRO A 209 9.23 -14.06 -10.94
CA PRO A 209 8.60 -13.98 -9.64
C PRO A 209 8.60 -15.36 -8.96
N ALA A 210 8.69 -15.38 -7.65
CA ALA A 210 8.65 -16.62 -6.89
C ALA A 210 7.81 -16.46 -5.62
N LEU A 211 7.01 -17.48 -5.32
CA LEU A 211 6.35 -17.62 -4.03
C LEU A 211 7.39 -18.06 -2.99
N LEU A 212 7.59 -17.26 -1.95
CA LEU A 212 8.27 -17.71 -0.76
C LEU A 212 7.26 -18.45 0.13
N ASN A 213 7.22 -19.76 0.04
CA ASN A 213 6.21 -20.57 0.70
C ASN A 213 6.40 -20.65 2.24
N GLU A 214 5.44 -21.22 2.94
CA GLU A 214 5.47 -21.36 4.40
C GLU A 214 6.65 -22.21 4.94
N ARG A 215 7.24 -23.04 4.07
CA ARG A 215 8.44 -23.83 4.40
C ARG A 215 9.76 -23.07 4.16
N GLY A 216 9.68 -21.79 3.77
CA GLY A 216 10.85 -20.95 3.47
C GLY A 216 11.52 -21.26 2.13
N ARG A 217 10.84 -21.94 1.22
CA ARG A 217 11.37 -22.28 -0.12
C ARG A 217 10.81 -21.36 -1.18
N LEU A 218 11.65 -21.00 -2.18
CA LEU A 218 11.24 -20.28 -3.36
C LEU A 218 10.64 -21.24 -4.39
N GLU A 219 9.42 -20.96 -4.78
CA GLU A 219 8.71 -21.62 -5.90
C GLU A 219 8.57 -20.63 -7.03
N PHE A 220 9.41 -20.77 -8.07
CA PHE A 220 9.44 -19.84 -9.20
C PHE A 220 8.22 -20.02 -10.10
N LEU A 221 7.59 -18.92 -10.47
CA LEU A 221 6.46 -18.85 -11.39
C LEU A 221 6.96 -18.72 -12.83
N ILE A 222 7.41 -19.84 -13.37
CA ILE A 222 7.96 -19.92 -14.74
C ILE A 222 6.83 -20.22 -15.72
N PRO A 223 6.61 -19.38 -16.77
CA PRO A 223 5.60 -19.66 -17.78
C PRO A 223 5.86 -20.99 -18.48
N GLY A 224 4.86 -21.86 -18.51
CA GLY A 224 4.91 -23.08 -19.29
C GLY A 224 4.81 -22.76 -20.79
N LYS A 225 5.48 -23.55 -21.63
CA LYS A 225 5.36 -23.48 -23.10
C LYS A 225 4.18 -24.26 -23.62
N GLU A 226 3.68 -25.21 -22.84
CA GLU A 226 2.59 -26.11 -23.18
C GLU A 226 1.33 -25.75 -22.38
N ASN A 227 0.16 -26.07 -22.92
CA ASN A 227 -1.13 -25.82 -22.28
C ASN A 227 -1.47 -24.33 -22.04
N THR A 228 -1.23 -23.49 -23.03
CA THR A 228 -1.72 -22.11 -23.01
C THR A 228 -3.25 -22.08 -23.12
N GLN A 229 -3.90 -21.31 -22.25
CA GLN A 229 -5.34 -21.06 -22.33
C GLN A 229 -5.58 -19.59 -22.64
N SER A 230 -6.54 -19.34 -23.56
CA SER A 230 -7.03 -17.98 -23.76
C SER A 230 -7.91 -17.60 -22.59
N ILE A 231 -7.57 -16.50 -21.92
CA ILE A 231 -8.40 -15.93 -20.86
C ILE A 231 -8.94 -14.58 -21.31
N PHE A 232 -10.22 -14.35 -21.03
CA PHE A 232 -10.83 -13.05 -21.26
C PHE A 232 -10.66 -12.17 -20.02
N VAL A 233 -9.91 -11.09 -20.15
CA VAL A 233 -9.64 -10.15 -19.05
C VAL A 233 -10.52 -8.93 -19.21
N LYS A 234 -11.49 -8.75 -18.31
CA LYS A 234 -12.41 -7.59 -18.31
C LYS A 234 -11.80 -6.35 -17.65
N ARG A 235 -10.69 -6.48 -16.95
CA ARG A 235 -10.11 -5.42 -16.13
C ARG A 235 -8.60 -5.41 -16.23
N LYS A 236 -8.03 -4.22 -16.23
CA LYS A 236 -6.58 -4.04 -16.19
C LYS A 236 -5.97 -4.42 -14.82
N TYR A 237 -6.72 -4.23 -13.74
CA TYR A 237 -6.25 -4.48 -12.38
C TYR A 237 -7.17 -5.45 -11.64
N PRO A 238 -6.64 -6.27 -10.71
CA PRO A 238 -7.47 -7.15 -9.91
C PRO A 238 -8.45 -6.37 -9.01
N LEU A 239 -9.56 -7.00 -8.67
CA LEU A 239 -10.51 -6.50 -7.67
C LEU A 239 -9.91 -6.66 -6.29
N ILE A 240 -9.36 -5.59 -5.76
CA ILE A 240 -8.87 -5.56 -4.40
C ILE A 240 -10.04 -5.32 -3.42
N ARG A 241 -9.89 -5.82 -2.20
CA ARG A 241 -10.90 -5.66 -1.14
C ARG A 241 -11.39 -4.21 -0.96
N LYS A 242 -10.50 -3.23 -1.09
CA LYS A 242 -10.87 -1.81 -0.97
C LYS A 242 -11.77 -1.33 -2.12
N ALA A 243 -11.50 -1.77 -3.36
CA ALA A 243 -12.35 -1.47 -4.49
C ALA A 243 -13.73 -2.13 -4.32
N PHE A 244 -13.77 -3.35 -3.82
CA PHE A 244 -15.02 -4.04 -3.49
C PHE A 244 -15.83 -3.31 -2.40
N ILE A 245 -15.18 -2.91 -1.29
CA ILE A 245 -15.82 -2.12 -0.23
C ILE A 245 -16.29 -0.76 -0.77
N ALA A 246 -15.49 -0.13 -1.65
CA ALA A 246 -15.87 1.13 -2.29
C ALA A 246 -17.09 0.96 -3.19
N ALA A 247 -17.12 -0.12 -3.98
CA ALA A 247 -18.26 -0.43 -4.85
C ALA A 247 -19.57 -0.69 -4.07
N GLN A 248 -19.48 -1.32 -2.90
CA GLN A 248 -20.64 -1.52 -2.02
C GLN A 248 -21.29 -0.20 -1.56
N ARG A 249 -20.54 0.89 -1.57
CA ARG A 249 -21.05 2.22 -1.19
C ARG A 249 -21.95 2.84 -2.25
N LEU A 250 -21.99 2.29 -3.46
CA LEU A 250 -22.93 2.72 -4.51
C LEU A 250 -24.37 2.31 -4.19
N LYS A 251 -24.56 1.23 -3.44
CA LYS A 251 -25.90 0.73 -3.13
C LYS A 251 -26.78 1.80 -2.47
N GLY A 252 -27.96 2.02 -3.04
CA GLY A 252 -28.91 3.06 -2.65
C GLY A 252 -28.59 4.45 -3.20
N GLY A 253 -27.51 4.59 -3.96
CA GLY A 253 -27.22 5.82 -4.71
C GLY A 253 -28.10 5.91 -5.97
N MET A 254 -28.25 7.10 -6.50
CA MET A 254 -29.16 7.37 -7.61
C MET A 254 -28.51 8.27 -8.66
N PHE A 255 -28.78 8.01 -9.93
CA PHE A 255 -28.64 9.02 -10.97
C PHE A 255 -29.92 9.83 -11.06
N GLN A 256 -29.79 11.14 -10.98
CA GLN A 256 -30.88 12.10 -11.07
C GLN A 256 -30.60 13.14 -12.13
N ALA A 257 -31.67 13.59 -12.77
CA ALA A 257 -31.65 14.72 -13.69
C ALA A 257 -32.67 15.76 -13.29
N ALA A 258 -32.44 17.02 -13.63
CA ALA A 258 -33.29 18.16 -13.29
C ALA A 258 -33.16 19.28 -14.35
N ASN A 259 -34.14 20.18 -14.36
CA ASN A 259 -34.06 21.43 -15.14
C ASN A 259 -33.73 22.63 -14.25
N LYS A 260 -33.84 22.49 -12.93
CA LYS A 260 -33.44 23.48 -11.94
C LYS A 260 -32.11 23.12 -11.30
N GLU A 261 -31.28 24.12 -11.08
CA GLU A 261 -29.93 23.97 -10.53
C GLU A 261 -29.91 23.41 -9.10
N ASP A 262 -30.94 23.76 -8.31
CA ASP A 262 -31.13 23.30 -6.95
C ASP A 262 -31.66 21.85 -6.85
N PHE A 263 -31.96 21.22 -8.00
CA PHE A 263 -32.53 19.88 -8.09
C PHE A 263 -33.89 19.75 -7.36
N SER A 264 -34.65 20.84 -7.16
CA SER A 264 -35.99 20.80 -6.56
C SER A 264 -36.99 20.03 -7.40
N ASP A 265 -36.74 19.89 -8.71
CA ASP A 265 -37.52 19.14 -9.69
C ASP A 265 -36.82 17.82 -10.11
N ALA A 266 -35.93 17.29 -9.26
CA ALA A 266 -35.14 16.13 -9.61
C ALA A 266 -36.00 14.89 -9.92
N LYS A 267 -35.71 14.25 -11.04
CA LYS A 267 -36.22 12.93 -11.41
C LYS A 267 -35.12 11.89 -11.24
N THR A 268 -35.41 10.82 -10.50
CA THR A 268 -34.51 9.68 -10.40
C THR A 268 -34.62 8.82 -11.66
N LEU A 269 -33.50 8.63 -12.34
CA LEU A 269 -33.42 7.88 -13.60
C LEU A 269 -32.92 6.45 -13.39
N HIS A 270 -32.12 6.25 -12.36
CA HIS A 270 -31.57 4.95 -11.98
C HIS A 270 -31.25 4.91 -10.48
N THR A 271 -31.52 3.79 -9.85
CA THR A 271 -31.11 3.50 -8.46
C THR A 271 -30.22 2.29 -8.45
N PHE A 272 -29.12 2.37 -7.73
CA PHE A 272 -28.19 1.25 -7.56
C PHE A 272 -28.70 0.31 -6.46
N ASP A 273 -29.32 -0.80 -6.84
CA ASP A 273 -29.80 -1.83 -5.91
C ASP A 273 -28.64 -2.74 -5.46
N GLU A 274 -27.65 -2.91 -6.32
CA GLU A 274 -26.46 -3.68 -6.06
C GLU A 274 -25.18 -2.86 -6.26
N TYR A 275 -24.05 -3.40 -5.77
CA TYR A 275 -22.76 -2.79 -6.05
C TYR A 275 -22.30 -3.13 -7.47
N SER A 276 -21.74 -2.14 -8.16
CA SER A 276 -21.05 -2.34 -9.43
C SER A 276 -19.65 -1.72 -9.36
N VAL A 277 -18.69 -2.34 -10.04
CA VAL A 277 -17.32 -1.82 -10.16
C VAL A 277 -17.05 -1.20 -11.53
N SER A 278 -17.84 -1.57 -12.50
CA SER A 278 -17.95 -0.94 -13.83
C SER A 278 -19.22 -1.46 -14.50
N GLY A 279 -19.81 -0.68 -15.36
CA GLY A 279 -20.98 -1.13 -16.14
C GLY A 279 -21.57 0.00 -16.94
N ASN A 280 -22.33 -0.37 -17.96
CA ASN A 280 -23.18 0.53 -18.71
C ASN A 280 -24.58 0.50 -18.11
N ILE A 281 -25.14 1.66 -17.84
CA ILE A 281 -26.49 1.81 -17.35
C ILE A 281 -27.30 2.41 -18.50
N LEU A 282 -28.25 1.63 -18.97
CA LEU A 282 -29.18 2.10 -19.98
C LEU A 282 -30.32 2.89 -19.31
N ILE A 283 -30.41 4.16 -19.63
CA ILE A 283 -31.50 5.03 -19.18
C ILE A 283 -32.52 5.13 -20.34
N SER A 284 -33.73 4.62 -20.11
CA SER A 284 -34.77 4.63 -21.10
C SER A 284 -35.50 5.99 -21.23
N ASP A 285 -35.22 6.91 -20.32
CA ASP A 285 -35.80 8.26 -20.36
C ASP A 285 -35.14 9.10 -21.44
N THR A 286 -35.88 9.51 -22.44
CA THR A 286 -35.44 10.34 -23.57
C THR A 286 -35.63 11.84 -23.34
N THR A 287 -36.09 12.25 -22.17
CA THR A 287 -36.30 13.64 -21.82
C THR A 287 -34.98 14.38 -21.74
N ARG A 288 -34.92 15.60 -22.27
CA ARG A 288 -33.73 16.46 -22.15
C ARG A 288 -33.75 17.17 -20.81
N TYR A 289 -32.64 17.07 -20.10
CA TYR A 289 -32.40 17.75 -18.81
C TYR A 289 -31.18 18.65 -18.89
N ARG A 290 -31.20 19.74 -18.12
CA ARG A 290 -30.09 20.69 -18.05
C ARG A 290 -28.99 20.25 -17.07
N TYR A 291 -29.38 19.55 -15.97
CA TYR A 291 -28.50 19.19 -14.86
C TYR A 291 -28.60 17.70 -14.57
N TRP A 292 -27.45 17.10 -14.27
CA TRP A 292 -27.33 15.69 -13.97
C TRP A 292 -26.48 15.52 -12.73
N ARG A 293 -26.85 14.62 -11.83
CA ARG A 293 -26.05 14.31 -10.66
C ARG A 293 -26.13 12.83 -10.29
N TYR A 294 -25.05 12.37 -9.62
CA TYR A 294 -25.14 11.22 -8.73
C TYR A 294 -25.53 11.74 -7.34
N PHE A 295 -26.60 11.20 -6.77
CA PHE A 295 -27.09 11.52 -5.45
C PHE A 295 -26.99 10.31 -4.54
N SER A 296 -26.35 10.45 -3.36
CA SER A 296 -26.34 9.43 -2.31
C SER A 296 -27.15 9.92 -1.12
N PRO A 297 -28.22 9.20 -0.71
CA PRO A 297 -29.00 9.56 0.48
C PRO A 297 -28.18 9.37 1.77
N ARG A 298 -27.04 8.69 1.69
CA ARG A 298 -26.13 8.49 2.83
C ARG A 298 -24.97 9.47 2.74
N PRO A 299 -24.74 10.32 3.76
CA PRO A 299 -23.63 11.27 3.75
C PRO A 299 -22.28 10.54 3.56
N PHE A 300 -21.40 11.17 2.79
CA PHE A 300 -20.02 10.70 2.51
C PHE A 300 -19.88 9.36 1.76
N ARG A 301 -20.89 8.93 1.00
CA ARG A 301 -20.85 7.67 0.24
C ARG A 301 -20.99 7.88 -1.26
N CYS A 302 -20.08 8.69 -1.86
CA CYS A 302 -19.90 8.73 -3.30
C CYS A 302 -18.57 8.07 -3.64
N ASN A 303 -18.58 7.02 -4.47
CA ASN A 303 -17.39 6.36 -4.97
C ASN A 303 -17.52 6.10 -6.47
N ILE A 304 -17.80 7.14 -7.22
CA ILE A 304 -17.75 7.13 -8.69
C ILE A 304 -16.41 7.75 -9.07
N ALA A 305 -15.58 6.98 -9.76
CA ALA A 305 -14.30 7.44 -10.26
C ALA A 305 -14.45 8.19 -11.59
N GLU A 306 -15.39 7.73 -12.43
CA GLU A 306 -15.63 8.29 -13.74
C GLU A 306 -17.11 8.05 -14.14
N LEU A 307 -17.69 9.02 -14.81
CA LEU A 307 -19.04 8.98 -15.36
C LEU A 307 -18.99 9.51 -16.79
N ILE A 308 -19.31 8.66 -17.75
CA ILE A 308 -19.32 8.99 -19.17
C ILE A 308 -20.75 8.89 -19.68
N PHE A 309 -21.22 9.93 -20.35
CA PHE A 309 -22.52 9.96 -21.03
C PHE A 309 -22.30 9.74 -22.54
N TYR A 310 -23.13 8.89 -23.15
CA TYR A 310 -23.11 8.63 -24.59
C TYR A 310 -24.40 9.10 -25.24
#